data_ed90e93e761052ca7cc7cc4e1b9b3514
#
_entry.id   ed90e93e761052ca7cc7cc4e1b9b3514
#
_cell.length_a   1.000
_cell.length_b   1.000
_cell.length_c   1.000
_cell.angle_alpha   90.00
_cell.angle_beta   90.00
_cell.angle_gamma   90.00
#
_symmetry.space_group_name_H-M   'P 1'
#
loop_
_entity.id
_entity.type
_entity.pdbx_description
1 polymer ?
#
loop_
_entity_poly.entity_id
_entity_poly.type
_entity_poly.pdbx_seq_one_letter_code
_entity_poly.pdbx_strand_id
1 'polypeptide(L)'
;MKIFKYMALALAAVLAMGCVEEQFELDPNKVPSASELKVKIDVDQATNYVTFSIENQGMVPMWLFGEEKIDGKANKKYAYTGNGLQLRLRDAGTHSVEVKAYNAHGVSVGSKVVEFTLENTYRDPFDPSKYITFFAGSESKTWEWNSTVKGHMGCGEPGTDGTNWWSAGADEKKDCGL
;
A
#
# COMPACT_ATOMS: atom_id res chain seq x y z
N MET A 1 -21.41 47.73 -43.34
CA MET A 1 -22.37 46.66 -42.99
C MET A 1 -22.04 45.28 -43.56
N LYS A 2 -21.37 45.14 -44.70
CA LYS A 2 -21.03 43.78 -45.25
C LYS A 2 -19.93 43.02 -44.45
N ILE A 3 -18.92 43.72 -43.96
CA ILE A 3 -17.78 43.12 -43.22
C ILE A 3 -18.25 42.48 -41.93
N PHE A 4 -19.17 43.07 -41.19
CA PHE A 4 -19.72 42.52 -39.96
C PHE A 4 -20.46 41.19 -40.17
N LYS A 5 -21.13 41.01 -41.31
CA LYS A 5 -21.82 39.77 -41.66
C LYS A 5 -20.83 38.62 -41.90
N TYR A 6 -19.71 38.89 -42.54
CA TYR A 6 -18.68 37.89 -42.80
C TYR A 6 -17.89 37.53 -41.53
N MET A 7 -17.64 38.49 -40.63
CA MET A 7 -17.04 38.21 -39.33
C MET A 7 -17.95 37.35 -38.44
N ALA A 8 -19.26 37.63 -38.44
CA ALA A 8 -20.21 36.81 -37.68
C ALA A 8 -20.31 35.39 -38.23
N LEU A 9 -20.25 35.23 -39.57
CA LEU A 9 -20.27 33.90 -40.20
C LEU A 9 -18.97 33.10 -39.92
N ALA A 10 -17.81 33.77 -39.93
CA ALA A 10 -16.54 33.17 -39.62
C ALA A 10 -16.47 32.75 -38.14
N LEU A 11 -16.98 33.55 -37.22
CA LEU A 11 -17.05 33.23 -35.80
C LEU A 11 -18.00 32.06 -35.52
N ALA A 12 -19.14 31.99 -36.22
CA ALA A 12 -20.06 30.85 -36.11
C ALA A 12 -19.46 29.56 -36.66
N ALA A 13 -18.66 29.62 -37.72
CA ALA A 13 -17.95 28.44 -38.25
C ALA A 13 -16.87 27.91 -37.30
N VAL A 14 -16.15 28.81 -36.61
CA VAL A 14 -15.14 28.41 -35.59
C VAL A 14 -15.80 27.79 -34.35
N LEU A 15 -16.97 28.28 -33.96
CA LEU A 15 -17.74 27.72 -32.85
C LEU A 15 -18.38 26.35 -33.21
N ALA A 16 -18.66 26.10 -34.47
CA ALA A 16 -19.19 24.83 -34.95
C ALA A 16 -18.10 23.75 -35.11
N MET A 17 -16.80 24.11 -35.09
CA MET A 17 -15.69 23.19 -35.02
C MET A 17 -15.34 22.82 -33.56
N GLY A 18 -16.14 23.27 -32.60
CA GLY A 18 -15.98 22.88 -31.18
C GLY A 18 -16.19 21.40 -30.99
N CYS A 19 -15.14 20.74 -30.59
CA CYS A 19 -15.08 19.41 -30.01
C CYS A 19 -16.01 18.40 -30.71
N VAL A 20 -15.52 17.80 -31.77
CA VAL A 20 -15.94 16.42 -32.04
C VAL A 20 -15.42 15.61 -30.85
N GLU A 21 -16.28 15.35 -29.90
CA GLU A 21 -16.02 14.36 -28.88
C GLU A 21 -15.81 13.05 -29.64
N GLU A 22 -14.54 12.65 -29.82
CA GLU A 22 -14.24 11.30 -30.28
C GLU A 22 -14.84 10.38 -29.22
N GLN A 23 -16.00 9.83 -29.53
CA GLN A 23 -16.60 8.80 -28.68
C GLN A 23 -15.63 7.61 -28.67
N PHE A 24 -14.92 7.48 -27.58
CA PHE A 24 -14.04 6.34 -27.38
C PHE A 24 -14.93 5.09 -27.24
N GLU A 25 -14.98 4.28 -28.29
CA GLU A 25 -15.72 3.03 -28.26
C GLU A 25 -14.89 1.97 -27.52
N LEU A 26 -15.48 1.42 -26.47
CA LEU A 26 -14.93 0.27 -25.78
C LEU A 26 -14.99 -0.97 -26.69
N ASP A 27 -13.84 -1.52 -27.01
CA ASP A 27 -13.74 -2.76 -27.78
C ASP A 27 -13.41 -3.92 -26.84
N PRO A 28 -14.38 -4.78 -26.51
CA PRO A 28 -14.16 -5.90 -25.59
C PRO A 28 -13.13 -6.91 -26.12
N ASN A 29 -12.89 -6.95 -27.44
CA ASN A 29 -11.89 -7.84 -28.02
C ASN A 29 -10.44 -7.37 -27.76
N LYS A 30 -10.27 -6.11 -27.34
CA LYS A 30 -8.97 -5.55 -26.93
C LYS A 30 -8.72 -5.67 -25.45
N VAL A 31 -9.62 -6.28 -24.71
CA VAL A 31 -9.43 -6.60 -23.28
C VAL A 31 -8.72 -7.95 -23.20
N PRO A 32 -7.52 -8.03 -22.60
CA PRO A 32 -6.77 -9.28 -22.54
C PRO A 32 -7.38 -10.27 -21.55
N SER A 33 -7.05 -11.55 -21.72
CA SER A 33 -7.23 -12.53 -20.66
C SER A 33 -6.17 -12.35 -19.58
N ALA A 34 -6.52 -12.54 -18.32
CA ALA A 34 -5.54 -12.50 -17.22
C ALA A 34 -4.46 -13.59 -17.37
N SER A 35 -4.77 -14.71 -18.04
CA SER A 35 -3.78 -15.75 -18.35
C SER A 35 -2.64 -15.26 -19.26
N GLU A 36 -2.89 -14.22 -20.08
CA GLU A 36 -1.91 -13.64 -21.01
C GLU A 36 -1.01 -12.60 -20.34
N LEU A 37 -1.28 -12.27 -19.08
CA LEU A 37 -0.45 -11.32 -18.34
C LEU A 37 0.94 -11.92 -18.07
N LYS A 38 1.96 -11.22 -18.51
CA LYS A 38 3.36 -11.54 -18.27
C LYS A 38 3.78 -10.89 -16.96
N VAL A 39 3.53 -11.58 -15.87
CA VAL A 39 3.82 -11.10 -14.53
C VAL A 39 5.29 -11.36 -14.20
N LYS A 40 5.95 -10.36 -13.66
CA LYS A 40 7.29 -10.43 -13.11
C LYS A 40 7.27 -10.00 -11.66
N ILE A 41 7.79 -10.84 -10.79
CA ILE A 41 7.96 -10.55 -9.36
C ILE A 41 9.44 -10.68 -9.03
N ASP A 42 10.04 -9.58 -8.62
CA ASP A 42 11.44 -9.53 -8.19
C ASP A 42 11.48 -9.43 -6.67
N VAL A 43 12.16 -10.37 -6.03
CA VAL A 43 12.28 -10.46 -4.58
C VAL A 43 13.72 -10.16 -4.16
N ASP A 44 13.89 -9.12 -3.36
CA ASP A 44 15.15 -8.90 -2.65
C ASP A 44 15.12 -9.65 -1.31
N GLN A 45 15.77 -10.78 -1.26
CA GLN A 45 15.81 -11.67 -0.08
C GLN A 45 16.56 -11.06 1.11
N ALA A 46 17.37 -10.04 0.90
CA ALA A 46 18.11 -9.38 1.99
C ALA A 46 17.25 -8.37 2.74
N THR A 47 16.34 -7.73 2.05
CA THR A 47 15.51 -6.64 2.59
C THR A 47 14.01 -6.97 2.60
N ASN A 48 13.63 -8.08 1.97
CA ASN A 48 12.24 -8.50 1.72
C ASN A 48 11.39 -7.46 0.98
N TYR A 49 12.04 -6.57 0.22
CA TYR A 49 11.31 -5.78 -0.75
C TYR A 49 10.95 -6.66 -1.94
N VAL A 50 9.71 -6.58 -2.33
CA VAL A 50 9.15 -7.30 -3.48
C VAL A 50 8.65 -6.28 -4.48
N THR A 51 9.13 -6.38 -5.72
CA THR A 51 8.69 -5.50 -6.81
C THR A 51 7.79 -6.28 -7.76
N PHE A 52 6.59 -5.78 -7.94
CA PHE A 52 5.54 -6.38 -8.76
C PHE A 52 5.40 -5.61 -10.08
N SER A 53 5.53 -6.30 -11.18
CA SER A 53 5.43 -5.69 -12.51
C SER A 53 4.78 -6.64 -13.54
N ILE A 54 4.27 -6.06 -14.61
CA ILE A 54 3.86 -6.78 -15.82
C ILE A 54 4.62 -6.22 -17.02
N GLU A 55 4.93 -7.09 -17.97
CA GLU A 55 5.63 -6.71 -19.21
C GLU A 55 4.65 -6.32 -20.33
N ASN A 56 3.36 -6.49 -20.15
CA ASN A 56 2.34 -6.13 -21.11
C ASN A 56 2.26 -4.60 -21.27
N GLN A 57 2.56 -4.11 -22.47
CA GLN A 57 2.51 -2.68 -22.76
C GLN A 57 1.07 -2.18 -22.86
N GLY A 58 0.86 -0.91 -22.50
CA GLY A 58 -0.45 -0.26 -22.56
C GLY A 58 -1.45 -0.76 -21.52
N MET A 59 -0.98 -1.50 -20.52
CA MET A 59 -1.79 -2.06 -19.45
C MET A 59 -1.33 -1.56 -18.08
N VAL A 60 -2.27 -1.37 -17.20
CA VAL A 60 -2.01 -1.02 -15.80
C VAL A 60 -2.44 -2.19 -14.92
N PRO A 61 -1.50 -2.81 -14.19
CA PRO A 61 -1.83 -3.91 -13.29
C PRO A 61 -2.55 -3.42 -12.04
N MET A 62 -3.41 -4.28 -11.54
CA MET A 62 -4.06 -4.19 -10.23
C MET A 62 -3.69 -5.44 -9.44
N TRP A 63 -2.99 -5.23 -8.34
CA TRP A 63 -2.47 -6.26 -7.44
C TRP A 63 -3.42 -6.42 -6.28
N LEU A 64 -3.97 -7.61 -6.12
CA LEU A 64 -4.93 -7.95 -5.09
C LEU A 64 -4.25 -8.84 -4.06
N PHE A 65 -4.08 -8.31 -2.87
CA PHE A 65 -3.51 -9.03 -1.74
C PHE A 65 -4.64 -9.43 -0.81
N GLY A 66 -4.61 -10.64 -0.31
CA GLY A 66 -5.54 -11.11 0.71
C GLY A 66 -5.24 -10.49 2.09
N GLU A 67 -5.16 -11.33 3.11
CA GLU A 67 -4.87 -10.92 4.48
C GLU A 67 -3.37 -10.74 4.78
N GLU A 68 -2.55 -10.64 3.75
CA GLU A 68 -1.10 -10.46 3.87
C GLU A 68 -0.74 -9.25 4.73
N LYS A 69 0.25 -9.43 5.58
CA LYS A 69 0.78 -8.32 6.36
C LYS A 69 1.83 -7.56 5.56
N ILE A 70 1.59 -6.28 5.36
CA ILE A 70 2.54 -5.38 4.72
C ILE A 70 3.23 -4.56 5.79
N ASP A 71 4.57 -4.55 5.81
CA ASP A 71 5.39 -3.96 6.88
C ASP A 71 5.02 -4.44 8.30
N GLY A 72 4.61 -5.70 8.42
CA GLY A 72 4.18 -6.29 9.70
C GLY A 72 2.83 -5.79 10.22
N LYS A 73 2.12 -4.96 9.45
CA LYS A 73 0.78 -4.48 9.78
C LYS A 73 -0.25 -5.22 8.94
N ALA A 74 -1.43 -5.43 9.51
CA ALA A 74 -2.54 -5.99 8.75
C ALA A 74 -2.80 -5.15 7.50
N ASN A 75 -2.90 -5.81 6.35
CA ASN A 75 -3.21 -5.13 5.11
C ASN A 75 -4.64 -4.60 5.15
N LYS A 76 -4.78 -3.29 5.06
CA LYS A 76 -6.10 -2.62 4.98
C LYS A 76 -6.50 -2.30 3.54
N LYS A 77 -5.61 -2.52 2.59
CA LYS A 77 -5.87 -2.32 1.16
C LYS A 77 -5.90 -3.67 0.48
N TYR A 78 -7.00 -3.95 -0.18
CA TYR A 78 -7.14 -5.15 -0.98
C TYR A 78 -6.51 -5.01 -2.37
N ALA A 79 -6.34 -3.80 -2.84
CA ALA A 79 -5.84 -3.55 -4.18
C ALA A 79 -4.80 -2.41 -4.21
N TYR A 80 -3.75 -2.65 -4.96
CA TYR A 80 -2.76 -1.65 -5.36
C TYR A 80 -2.72 -1.60 -6.88
N THR A 81 -2.51 -0.43 -7.43
CA THR A 81 -2.45 -0.23 -8.89
C THR A 81 -1.09 0.32 -9.28
N GLY A 82 -0.69 0.00 -10.49
CA GLY A 82 0.55 0.52 -11.08
C GLY A 82 1.60 -0.56 -11.31
N ASN A 83 2.44 -0.30 -12.29
CA ASN A 83 3.57 -1.15 -12.64
C ASN A 83 4.81 -0.75 -11.84
N GLY A 84 5.59 -1.71 -11.40
CA GLY A 84 6.74 -1.47 -10.52
C GLY A 84 6.35 -1.17 -9.08
N LEU A 85 5.21 -1.67 -8.62
CA LEU A 85 4.81 -1.57 -7.22
C LEU A 85 5.85 -2.25 -6.33
N GLN A 86 6.38 -1.55 -5.36
CA GLN A 86 7.31 -2.10 -4.39
C GLN A 86 6.69 -2.12 -2.99
N LEU A 87 6.68 -3.30 -2.38
CA LEU A 87 6.18 -3.50 -1.02
C LEU A 87 7.19 -4.31 -0.22
N ARG A 88 7.26 -4.08 1.08
CA ARG A 88 8.00 -4.93 2.00
C ARG A 88 7.07 -5.93 2.66
N LEU A 89 7.31 -7.21 2.41
CA LEU A 89 6.64 -8.31 3.09
C LEU A 89 7.60 -8.89 4.13
N ARG A 90 7.16 -8.98 5.37
CA ARG A 90 8.08 -9.29 6.47
C ARG A 90 8.27 -10.77 6.73
N ASP A 91 7.22 -11.53 6.60
CA ASP A 91 7.21 -12.93 7.04
C ASP A 91 7.80 -13.84 5.98
N ALA A 92 8.66 -14.77 6.37
CA ALA A 92 9.14 -15.84 5.50
C ALA A 92 7.99 -16.75 5.09
N GLY A 93 8.14 -17.39 3.94
CA GLY A 93 7.18 -18.37 3.44
C GLY A 93 6.76 -18.11 2.01
N THR A 94 5.80 -18.89 1.55
CA THR A 94 5.18 -18.72 0.25
C THR A 94 4.02 -17.74 0.35
N HIS A 95 4.06 -16.73 -0.50
CA HIS A 95 3.07 -15.69 -0.63
C HIS A 95 2.40 -15.78 -1.99
N SER A 96 1.22 -15.25 -2.10
CA SER A 96 0.50 -15.18 -3.37
C SER A 96 -0.11 -13.81 -3.59
N VAL A 97 -0.14 -13.41 -4.84
CA VAL A 97 -0.83 -12.19 -5.27
C VAL A 97 -1.73 -12.52 -6.46
N GLU A 98 -2.96 -12.06 -6.40
CA GLU A 98 -3.86 -12.11 -7.53
C GLU A 98 -3.68 -10.84 -8.36
N VAL A 99 -3.53 -10.98 -9.68
CA VAL A 99 -3.34 -9.85 -10.58
C VAL A 99 -4.43 -9.82 -11.64
N LYS A 100 -4.95 -8.62 -11.83
CA LYS A 100 -5.74 -8.20 -12.99
C LYS A 100 -5.01 -7.04 -13.66
N ALA A 101 -5.37 -6.74 -14.88
CA ALA A 101 -4.86 -5.54 -15.52
C ALA A 101 -5.99 -4.86 -16.29
N TYR A 102 -5.88 -3.57 -16.47
CA TYR A 102 -6.83 -2.81 -17.27
C TYR A 102 -6.10 -1.95 -18.29
N ASN A 103 -6.80 -1.69 -19.38
CA ASN A 103 -6.41 -0.76 -20.41
C ASN A 103 -7.58 0.18 -20.72
N ALA A 104 -7.46 0.97 -21.79
CA ALA A 104 -8.52 1.89 -22.20
C ALA A 104 -9.84 1.18 -22.57
N HIS A 105 -9.83 -0.12 -22.84
CA HIS A 105 -11.01 -0.88 -23.26
C HIS A 105 -11.68 -1.67 -22.13
N GLY A 106 -11.02 -1.83 -20.99
CA GLY A 106 -11.61 -2.50 -19.83
C GLY A 106 -10.61 -3.26 -18.96
N VAL A 107 -11.15 -4.04 -18.03
CA VAL A 107 -10.39 -4.89 -17.11
C VAL A 107 -10.25 -6.28 -17.69
N SER A 108 -9.09 -6.91 -17.51
CA SER A 108 -8.81 -8.27 -17.98
C SER A 108 -9.87 -9.28 -17.52
N VAL A 109 -10.19 -10.20 -18.42
CA VAL A 109 -11.11 -11.30 -18.12
C VAL A 109 -10.42 -12.28 -17.18
N GLY A 110 -11.06 -12.55 -16.03
CA GLY A 110 -10.48 -13.39 -14.97
C GLY A 110 -9.36 -12.70 -14.18
N SER A 111 -8.64 -13.51 -13.43
CA SER A 111 -7.47 -13.09 -12.66
C SER A 111 -6.37 -14.14 -12.77
N LYS A 112 -5.13 -13.74 -12.51
CA LYS A 112 -3.97 -14.63 -12.46
C LYS A 112 -3.39 -14.60 -11.06
N VAL A 113 -3.27 -15.77 -10.44
CA VAL A 113 -2.56 -15.90 -9.16
C VAL A 113 -1.11 -16.26 -9.44
N VAL A 114 -0.21 -15.54 -8.78
CA VAL A 114 1.23 -15.78 -8.87
C VAL A 114 1.78 -15.96 -7.47
N GLU A 115 2.54 -17.04 -7.28
CA GLU A 115 3.21 -17.34 -6.02
C GLU A 115 4.67 -16.91 -6.08
N PHE A 116 5.21 -16.54 -4.93
CA PHE A 116 6.63 -16.22 -4.74
C PHE A 116 7.02 -16.54 -3.31
N THR A 117 8.32 -16.68 -3.05
CA THR A 117 8.81 -17.12 -1.74
C THR A 117 9.77 -16.10 -1.14
N LEU A 118 9.58 -15.82 0.14
CA LEU A 118 10.54 -15.14 0.99
C LEU A 118 11.25 -16.17 1.85
N GLU A 119 12.57 -16.22 1.75
CA GLU A 119 13.38 -17.23 2.47
C GLU A 119 13.51 -16.90 3.96
N ASN A 120 13.51 -15.62 4.31
CA ASN A 120 13.75 -15.15 5.65
C ASN A 120 12.67 -14.19 6.13
N THR A 121 12.36 -14.27 7.42
CA THR A 121 11.56 -13.21 8.05
C THR A 121 12.44 -11.97 8.25
N TYR A 122 12.05 -10.86 7.62
CA TYR A 122 12.74 -9.60 7.80
C TYR A 122 12.47 -9.03 9.20
N ARG A 123 13.53 -8.73 9.89
CA ARG A 123 13.48 -7.99 11.14
C ARG A 123 14.20 -6.67 10.94
N ASP A 124 13.58 -5.58 11.40
CA ASP A 124 14.25 -4.29 11.36
C ASP A 124 15.62 -4.40 12.07
N PRO A 125 16.62 -3.63 11.60
CA PRO A 125 17.97 -3.67 12.20
C PRO A 125 18.00 -3.22 13.66
N PHE A 126 16.87 -2.73 14.18
CA PHE A 126 16.70 -2.55 15.61
C PHE A 126 16.72 -3.92 16.30
N ASP A 127 17.85 -4.25 16.88
CA ASP A 127 17.98 -5.46 17.67
C ASP A 127 17.41 -5.22 19.09
N PRO A 128 16.24 -5.78 19.40
CA PRO A 128 15.65 -5.62 20.72
C PRO A 128 16.36 -6.43 21.79
N SER A 129 17.27 -7.35 21.43
CA SER A 129 17.85 -8.32 22.37
C SER A 129 18.56 -7.64 23.54
N LYS A 130 19.30 -6.56 23.29
CA LYS A 130 19.95 -5.79 24.35
C LYS A 130 18.96 -5.13 25.31
N TYR A 131 17.81 -4.69 24.81
CA TYR A 131 16.73 -4.10 25.62
C TYR A 131 15.96 -5.18 26.38
N ILE A 132 15.72 -6.32 25.74
CA ILE A 132 15.14 -7.50 26.39
C ILE A 132 16.02 -7.93 27.55
N THR A 133 17.34 -8.03 27.36
CA THR A 133 18.29 -8.35 28.40
C THR A 133 18.29 -7.30 29.52
N PHE A 134 18.19 -6.01 29.18
CA PHE A 134 18.07 -4.95 30.16
C PHE A 134 16.79 -5.07 30.99
N PHE A 135 15.65 -5.34 30.35
CA PHE A 135 14.36 -5.44 31.03
C PHE A 135 14.15 -6.77 31.73
N ALA A 136 14.54 -7.88 31.15
CA ALA A 136 14.27 -9.22 31.67
C ALA A 136 15.47 -9.90 32.31
N GLY A 137 16.68 -9.39 32.15
CA GLY A 137 17.91 -10.03 32.60
C GLY A 137 18.19 -11.30 31.79
N SER A 138 18.69 -12.35 32.45
CA SER A 138 19.00 -13.63 31.80
C SER A 138 17.78 -14.56 31.67
N GLU A 139 16.71 -14.30 32.40
CA GLU A 139 15.52 -15.17 32.40
C GLU A 139 14.23 -14.36 32.28
N SER A 140 13.75 -13.83 33.42
CA SER A 140 12.55 -13.01 33.45
C SER A 140 12.57 -12.04 34.64
N LYS A 141 11.83 -10.94 34.53
CA LYS A 141 11.56 -10.01 35.62
C LYS A 141 10.10 -9.62 35.58
N THR A 142 9.51 -9.53 36.77
CA THR A 142 8.18 -8.95 36.93
C THR A 142 8.31 -7.45 37.14
N TRP A 143 7.55 -6.68 36.38
CA TRP A 143 7.50 -5.24 36.47
C TRP A 143 6.11 -4.81 36.90
N GLU A 144 6.04 -3.88 37.83
CA GLU A 144 4.81 -3.30 38.29
C GLU A 144 4.79 -1.80 37.98
N TRP A 145 3.62 -1.30 37.67
CA TRP A 145 3.42 0.13 37.50
C TRP A 145 3.55 0.84 38.84
N ASN A 146 4.37 1.86 38.92
CA ASN A 146 4.33 2.76 40.05
C ASN A 146 3.16 3.73 39.88
N SER A 147 1.95 3.25 40.14
CA SER A 147 0.71 3.99 39.93
C SER A 147 0.61 5.26 40.76
N THR A 148 1.34 5.34 41.89
CA THR A 148 1.30 6.51 42.79
C THR A 148 1.98 7.74 42.20
N VAL A 149 2.77 7.57 41.14
CA VAL A 149 3.48 8.66 40.48
C VAL A 149 2.69 9.15 39.28
N LYS A 150 2.44 10.46 39.22
CA LYS A 150 1.85 11.08 38.04
C LYS A 150 2.75 10.88 36.83
N GLY A 151 2.16 10.53 35.70
CA GLY A 151 2.88 10.28 34.45
C GLY A 151 3.51 8.87 34.33
N HIS A 152 3.14 7.97 35.23
CA HIS A 152 3.58 6.56 35.15
C HIS A 152 3.13 5.85 33.86
N MET A 153 2.11 6.38 33.20
CA MET A 153 1.60 5.93 31.91
C MET A 153 1.17 7.13 31.09
N GLY A 154 1.41 7.09 29.79
CA GLY A 154 0.97 8.16 28.90
C GLY A 154 1.36 7.94 27.45
N CYS A 155 1.00 8.88 26.61
CA CYS A 155 1.39 8.90 25.21
C CYS A 155 1.80 10.30 24.79
N GLY A 156 2.68 10.36 23.80
CA GLY A 156 3.21 11.60 23.28
C GLY A 156 3.63 11.47 21.82
N GLU A 157 4.15 12.56 21.31
CA GLU A 157 4.64 12.62 19.94
C GLU A 157 5.85 11.67 19.74
N PRO A 158 5.87 10.89 18.66
CA PRO A 158 7.02 10.02 18.35
C PRO A 158 8.33 10.80 18.31
N GLY A 159 9.34 10.27 19.00
CA GLY A 159 10.66 10.90 19.07
C GLY A 159 10.81 11.97 20.15
N THR A 160 9.81 12.16 21.01
CA THR A 160 9.90 13.01 22.19
C THR A 160 10.02 12.18 23.47
N ASP A 161 10.62 12.75 24.50
CA ASP A 161 10.80 12.09 25.81
C ASP A 161 9.60 12.29 26.74
N GLY A 162 8.49 12.77 26.22
CA GLY A 162 7.37 13.21 27.05
C GLY A 162 6.02 12.61 26.67
N THR A 163 5.13 12.66 27.64
CA THR A 163 3.73 12.31 27.50
C THR A 163 2.91 13.56 27.18
N ASN A 164 3.29 14.27 26.10
CA ASN A 164 2.75 15.59 25.76
C ASN A 164 1.32 15.54 25.20
N TRP A 165 0.82 14.38 24.81
CA TRP A 165 -0.57 14.23 24.39
C TRP A 165 -1.47 13.89 25.56
N TRP A 166 -1.05 12.96 26.41
CA TRP A 166 -1.79 12.54 27.59
C TRP A 166 -0.86 11.82 28.57
N SER A 167 -1.12 11.99 29.87
CA SER A 167 -0.49 11.23 30.93
C SER A 167 -1.46 10.90 32.06
N ALA A 168 -1.30 9.73 32.65
CA ALA A 168 -2.09 9.29 33.79
C ALA A 168 -1.78 10.14 35.03
N GLY A 169 -2.82 10.51 35.76
CA GLY A 169 -2.69 11.03 37.11
C GLY A 169 -2.23 9.95 38.12
N ALA A 170 -1.86 10.35 39.32
CA ALA A 170 -1.54 9.40 40.37
C ALA A 170 -2.77 8.48 40.61
N ASP A 171 -2.52 7.18 40.75
CA ASP A 171 -3.51 6.11 40.93
C ASP A 171 -4.53 5.96 39.77
N GLU A 172 -4.42 6.77 38.73
CA GLU A 172 -5.19 6.55 37.52
C GLU A 172 -4.66 5.33 36.77
N LYS A 173 -5.52 4.49 36.23
CA LYS A 173 -5.14 3.28 35.49
C LYS A 173 -4.43 2.19 36.32
N LYS A 174 -4.45 2.24 37.62
CA LYS A 174 -3.81 1.24 38.49
C LYS A 174 -4.37 -0.18 38.30
N ASP A 175 -5.65 -0.28 37.89
CA ASP A 175 -6.36 -1.53 37.65
C ASP A 175 -6.33 -1.96 36.17
N CYS A 176 -5.61 -1.25 35.33
CA CYS A 176 -5.34 -1.67 33.96
C CYS A 176 -4.27 -2.77 34.00
N GLY A 177 -4.62 -3.95 34.51
CA GLY A 177 -3.72 -5.09 34.57
C GLY A 177 -3.15 -5.45 33.19
N LEU A 178 -1.87 -5.67 33.13
CA LEU A 178 -1.19 -6.36 32.07
C LEU A 178 -1.17 -7.86 32.38
#